data_e5a4b9dcee1560a1cda0f76cdfdf6162
#
_entry.id   e5a4b9dcee1560a1cda0f76cdfdf6162
#
_cell.length_a   1.000
_cell.length_b   1.000
_cell.length_c   1.000
_cell.angle_alpha   90.00
_cell.angle_beta   90.00
_cell.angle_gamma   90.00
#
_symmetry.space_group_name_H-M   'P 1'
#
loop_
_entity.id
_entity.type
_entity.pdbx_description
1 polymer ?
#
loop_
_entity_poly.entity_id
_entity_poly.type
_entity_poly.pdbx_seq_one_letter_code
_entity_poly.pdbx_strand_id
1 'polypeptide(L)'
;MQMREIEKNGDKISALGFGAMRLPTKTGRVNKESAKKLIYYAIDNGVNFIDTAYLYHGGASESFLGEILQGEYRKKVNLCTKMPSWFIKKYEDMEKYLETQLEKLQTDYIDYYLIHSLGKGSFQKLKELGVLEFLEDAKSKGKIKNIGFSFHDNANSFKEIVDAYDWDACLIQYNYLDETNQAGTEGLKYAHSKGIAVFIMEPLKGGLLAGEVPDAVNKIWDKSPVKRSPADWALRWVLNHPEVTCVISGMGEEWQVKENLKVADETLPNTLTENELKLYGEVKEVYEDLMEIDCTGCGYCIPCPRGVNIPTCFELYNHKYMFNEGTRASFLYLGQLGGIMGGGETHAGLCTGCGKCVKACPQKIDIPERLRDVSKEMEGRGFKYKLKIGKAVFAPIMSAFISLSSKF
;
A
#
# COMPACT_ATOMS: atom_id res chain seq x y z
N MET A 1 5.78 -15.79 17.68
CA MET A 1 5.01 -14.75 16.94
C MET A 1 4.03 -14.08 17.88
N GLN A 2 4.09 -12.75 18.00
CA GLN A 2 3.12 -11.97 18.78
C GLN A 2 1.76 -12.00 18.10
N MET A 3 0.71 -12.20 18.89
CA MET A 3 -0.68 -12.17 18.40
C MET A 3 -1.39 -10.93 18.96
N ARG A 4 -2.20 -10.29 18.13
CA ARG A 4 -3.01 -9.12 18.50
C ARG A 4 -4.47 -9.49 18.34
N GLU A 5 -5.24 -9.30 19.41
CA GLU A 5 -6.66 -9.62 19.43
C GLU A 5 -7.49 -8.43 18.94
N ILE A 6 -8.44 -8.70 18.06
CA ILE A 6 -9.40 -7.72 17.58
C ILE A 6 -10.63 -7.81 18.48
N GLU A 7 -10.84 -6.82 19.33
CA GLU A 7 -11.93 -6.82 20.32
C GLU A 7 -13.32 -7.01 19.68
N LYS A 8 -13.52 -6.44 18.49
CA LYS A 8 -14.82 -6.44 17.81
C LYS A 8 -15.31 -7.84 17.41
N ASN A 9 -14.41 -8.76 17.02
CA ASN A 9 -14.78 -10.08 16.49
C ASN A 9 -14.06 -11.24 17.18
N GLY A 10 -13.11 -10.97 18.10
CA GLY A 10 -12.31 -11.95 18.81
C GLY A 10 -11.21 -12.63 17.99
N ASP A 11 -10.98 -12.18 16.76
CA ASP A 11 -9.90 -12.73 15.92
C ASP A 11 -8.53 -12.42 16.51
N LYS A 12 -7.64 -13.42 16.51
CA LYS A 12 -6.24 -13.28 16.91
C LYS A 12 -5.35 -13.27 15.67
N ILE A 13 -4.85 -12.10 15.33
CA ILE A 13 -4.04 -11.87 14.14
C ILE A 13 -2.56 -11.76 14.51
N SER A 14 -1.68 -12.42 13.75
CA SER A 14 -0.23 -12.27 13.92
C SER A 14 0.20 -10.83 13.65
N ALA A 15 1.12 -10.32 14.48
CA ALA A 15 1.63 -8.94 14.34
C ALA A 15 2.29 -8.70 12.97
N LEU A 16 2.80 -9.77 12.34
CA LEU A 16 3.30 -9.78 10.95
C LEU A 16 2.34 -10.56 10.06
N GLY A 17 1.94 -9.96 8.93
CA GLY A 17 1.22 -10.59 7.83
C GLY A 17 2.12 -10.77 6.60
N PHE A 18 1.82 -11.76 5.78
CA PHE A 18 2.53 -12.00 4.52
C PHE A 18 1.79 -11.34 3.36
N GLY A 19 2.41 -10.32 2.74
CA GLY A 19 1.88 -9.63 1.56
C GLY A 19 2.30 -10.32 0.26
N ALA A 20 1.34 -10.86 -0.49
CA ALA A 20 1.59 -11.58 -1.75
C ALA A 20 1.76 -10.67 -2.98
N MET A 21 1.97 -9.37 -2.79
CA MET A 21 2.28 -8.44 -3.88
C MET A 21 3.72 -8.57 -4.41
N ARG A 22 4.64 -9.06 -3.58
CA ARG A 22 6.09 -9.13 -3.88
C ARG A 22 6.62 -10.56 -3.84
N LEU A 23 5.81 -11.53 -4.31
CA LEU A 23 6.27 -12.92 -4.43
C LEU A 23 7.49 -13.01 -5.36
N PRO A 24 8.45 -13.92 -5.07
CA PRO A 24 9.58 -14.13 -5.95
C PRO A 24 9.12 -14.48 -7.36
N THR A 25 9.80 -13.91 -8.36
CA THR A 25 9.47 -14.11 -9.78
C THR A 25 10.63 -14.72 -10.55
N LYS A 26 10.31 -15.51 -11.57
CA LYS A 26 11.25 -16.02 -12.55
C LYS A 26 10.68 -15.75 -13.94
N THR A 27 11.45 -15.06 -14.79
CA THR A 27 11.02 -14.65 -16.14
C THR A 27 9.68 -13.89 -16.15
N GLY A 28 9.46 -13.00 -15.16
CA GLY A 28 8.26 -12.16 -15.05
C GLY A 28 7.00 -12.86 -14.51
N ARG A 29 7.10 -14.15 -14.13
CA ARG A 29 6.01 -14.92 -13.51
C ARG A 29 6.35 -15.31 -12.10
N VAL A 30 5.35 -15.57 -11.27
CA VAL A 30 5.55 -16.07 -9.90
C VAL A 30 6.37 -17.37 -9.94
N ASN A 31 7.48 -17.38 -9.22
CA ASN A 31 8.24 -18.61 -8.96
C ASN A 31 7.51 -19.41 -7.88
N LYS A 32 6.58 -20.27 -8.30
CA LYS A 32 5.66 -20.99 -7.42
C LYS A 32 6.39 -21.80 -6.33
N GLU A 33 7.51 -22.43 -6.68
CA GLU A 33 8.27 -23.26 -5.72
C GLU A 33 8.89 -22.41 -4.61
N SER A 34 9.61 -21.35 -4.98
CA SER A 34 10.20 -20.43 -4.01
C SER A 34 9.13 -19.72 -3.19
N ALA A 35 8.07 -19.21 -3.84
CA ALA A 35 6.99 -18.50 -3.15
C ALA A 35 6.26 -19.42 -2.13
N LYS A 36 5.96 -20.67 -2.51
CA LYS A 36 5.36 -21.66 -1.61
C LYS A 36 6.22 -21.92 -0.38
N LYS A 37 7.53 -22.11 -0.56
CA LYS A 37 8.49 -22.33 0.56
C LYS A 37 8.46 -21.17 1.54
N LEU A 38 8.50 -19.93 1.05
CA LEU A 38 8.48 -18.73 1.89
C LEU A 38 7.17 -18.58 2.67
N ILE A 39 6.04 -18.78 2.02
CA ILE A 39 4.71 -18.65 2.65
C ILE A 39 4.52 -19.75 3.71
N TYR A 40 4.86 -21.00 3.39
CA TYR A 40 4.75 -22.09 4.34
C TYR A 40 5.69 -21.91 5.53
N TYR A 41 6.93 -21.46 5.29
CA TYR A 41 7.85 -21.13 6.36
C TYR A 41 7.29 -20.04 7.29
N ALA A 42 6.68 -18.99 6.73
CA ALA A 42 6.04 -17.95 7.52
C ALA A 42 4.87 -18.48 8.35
N ILE A 43 3.97 -19.27 7.74
CA ILE A 43 2.80 -19.85 8.43
C ILE A 43 3.23 -20.82 9.54
N ASP A 44 4.20 -21.68 9.28
CA ASP A 44 4.69 -22.65 10.27
C ASP A 44 5.46 -21.99 11.43
N ASN A 45 5.88 -20.71 11.25
CA ASN A 45 6.44 -19.86 12.30
C ASN A 45 5.44 -18.85 12.87
N GLY A 46 4.14 -19.09 12.67
CA GLY A 46 3.06 -18.40 13.36
C GLY A 46 2.45 -17.19 12.64
N VAL A 47 2.80 -16.90 11.38
CA VAL A 47 2.05 -15.95 10.56
C VAL A 47 0.70 -16.55 10.21
N ASN A 48 -0.38 -15.86 10.56
CA ASN A 48 -1.74 -16.29 10.26
C ASN A 48 -2.54 -15.28 9.44
N PHE A 49 -1.90 -14.28 8.83
CA PHE A 49 -2.55 -13.30 7.96
C PHE A 49 -1.86 -13.26 6.61
N ILE A 50 -2.59 -13.58 5.53
CA ILE A 50 -2.10 -13.59 4.15
C ILE A 50 -2.89 -12.57 3.35
N ASP A 51 -2.21 -11.54 2.83
CA ASP A 51 -2.81 -10.47 2.05
C ASP A 51 -2.53 -10.62 0.55
N THR A 52 -3.57 -10.56 -0.25
CA THR A 52 -3.48 -10.53 -1.71
C THR A 52 -4.45 -9.52 -2.33
N ALA A 53 -4.51 -9.45 -3.65
CA ALA A 53 -5.49 -8.67 -4.39
C ALA A 53 -5.65 -9.18 -5.82
N TYR A 54 -6.79 -8.84 -6.43
CA TYR A 54 -7.20 -9.28 -7.77
C TYR A 54 -6.13 -9.07 -8.86
N LEU A 55 -5.38 -7.94 -8.81
CA LEU A 55 -4.38 -7.58 -9.82
C LEU A 55 -2.94 -7.99 -9.48
N TYR A 56 -2.67 -8.53 -8.30
CA TYR A 56 -1.30 -8.86 -7.92
C TYR A 56 -0.71 -9.92 -8.85
N HIS A 57 0.51 -9.68 -9.32
CA HIS A 57 1.20 -10.50 -10.33
C HIS A 57 0.38 -10.71 -11.61
N GLY A 58 -0.32 -9.65 -12.09
CA GLY A 58 -1.17 -9.75 -13.27
C GLY A 58 -2.36 -10.70 -13.06
N GLY A 59 -2.88 -10.82 -11.84
CA GLY A 59 -4.00 -11.67 -11.47
C GLY A 59 -3.64 -13.12 -11.12
N ALA A 60 -2.32 -13.47 -11.12
CA ALA A 60 -1.87 -14.82 -10.80
C ALA A 60 -1.73 -15.09 -9.29
N SER A 61 -1.70 -14.04 -8.44
CA SER A 61 -1.47 -14.21 -7.01
C SER A 61 -2.59 -14.97 -6.32
N GLU A 62 -3.85 -14.65 -6.60
CA GLU A 62 -5.00 -15.35 -6.02
C GLU A 62 -5.03 -16.84 -6.41
N SER A 63 -4.86 -17.15 -7.70
CA SER A 63 -4.82 -18.56 -8.16
C SER A 63 -3.66 -19.35 -7.55
N PHE A 64 -2.50 -18.71 -7.43
CA PHE A 64 -1.34 -19.34 -6.79
C PHE A 64 -1.60 -19.61 -5.30
N LEU A 65 -2.19 -18.66 -4.57
CA LEU A 65 -2.54 -18.86 -3.17
C LEU A 65 -3.62 -19.95 -3.03
N GLY A 66 -4.60 -19.98 -3.92
CA GLY A 66 -5.60 -21.05 -3.96
C GLY A 66 -5.00 -22.45 -4.13
N GLU A 67 -3.95 -22.59 -4.96
CA GLU A 67 -3.25 -23.86 -5.12
C GLU A 67 -2.52 -24.32 -3.85
N ILE A 68 -1.94 -23.41 -3.08
CA ILE A 68 -1.09 -23.76 -1.94
C ILE A 68 -1.79 -23.70 -0.58
N LEU A 69 -2.82 -22.89 -0.42
CA LEU A 69 -3.57 -22.76 0.83
C LEU A 69 -4.75 -23.73 0.84
N GLN A 70 -4.46 -25.03 0.89
CA GLN A 70 -5.46 -26.09 0.94
C GLN A 70 -5.38 -26.86 2.27
N GLY A 71 -6.51 -27.49 2.66
CA GLY A 71 -6.59 -28.34 3.84
C GLY A 71 -6.15 -27.61 5.12
N GLU A 72 -5.12 -28.14 5.79
CA GLU A 72 -4.65 -27.59 7.06
C GLU A 72 -4.03 -26.19 6.95
N TYR A 73 -3.38 -25.85 5.81
CA TYR A 73 -2.83 -24.50 5.62
C TYR A 73 -3.92 -23.43 5.50
N ARG A 74 -5.07 -23.76 4.85
CA ARG A 74 -6.21 -22.84 4.76
C ARG A 74 -6.80 -22.52 6.15
N LYS A 75 -6.86 -23.52 7.02
CA LYS A 75 -7.39 -23.37 8.38
C LYS A 75 -6.47 -22.57 9.32
N LYS A 76 -5.17 -22.53 9.03
CA LYS A 76 -4.18 -21.80 9.83
C LYS A 76 -4.16 -20.29 9.55
N VAL A 77 -4.81 -19.81 8.48
CA VAL A 77 -4.66 -18.43 8.01
C VAL A 77 -5.98 -17.69 7.89
N ASN A 78 -5.92 -16.40 8.18
CA ASN A 78 -6.91 -15.42 7.77
C ASN A 78 -6.52 -14.90 6.39
N LEU A 79 -7.30 -15.23 5.39
CA LEU A 79 -7.06 -14.86 4.00
C LEU A 79 -7.73 -13.51 3.70
N CYS A 80 -6.92 -12.55 3.28
CA CYS A 80 -7.37 -11.21 2.90
C CYS A 80 -7.21 -11.01 1.38
N THR A 81 -8.29 -10.64 0.71
CA THR A 81 -8.21 -10.11 -0.66
C THR A 81 -9.11 -8.89 -0.82
N LYS A 82 -9.11 -8.30 -2.02
CA LYS A 82 -9.68 -6.96 -2.21
C LYS A 82 -10.57 -6.92 -3.45
N MET A 83 -11.79 -6.38 -3.32
CA MET A 83 -12.67 -6.06 -4.43
C MET A 83 -12.03 -5.00 -5.33
N PRO A 84 -11.86 -5.24 -6.63
CA PRO A 84 -11.21 -4.27 -7.52
C PRO A 84 -12.13 -3.09 -7.85
N SER A 85 -12.15 -2.08 -6.98
CA SER A 85 -13.07 -0.93 -6.96
C SER A 85 -13.22 -0.20 -8.30
N TRP A 86 -12.12 -0.05 -9.04
CA TRP A 86 -12.10 0.66 -10.34
C TRP A 86 -12.74 -0.11 -11.49
N PHE A 87 -12.98 -1.43 -11.35
CA PHE A 87 -13.66 -2.23 -12.36
C PHE A 87 -15.18 -2.32 -12.13
N ILE A 88 -15.66 -1.88 -10.95
CA ILE A 88 -17.08 -1.89 -10.61
C ILE A 88 -17.80 -0.75 -11.33
N LYS A 89 -18.73 -1.11 -12.22
CA LYS A 89 -19.56 -0.18 -13.00
C LYS A 89 -21.04 -0.28 -12.65
N LYS A 90 -21.48 -1.42 -12.13
CA LYS A 90 -22.85 -1.72 -11.71
C LYS A 90 -22.84 -2.74 -10.57
N TYR A 91 -23.97 -2.92 -9.90
CA TYR A 91 -24.10 -3.80 -8.73
C TYR A 91 -23.63 -5.24 -9.00
N GLU A 92 -24.05 -5.82 -10.13
CA GLU A 92 -23.75 -7.22 -10.46
C GLU A 92 -22.24 -7.48 -10.70
N ASP A 93 -21.48 -6.45 -10.98
CA ASP A 93 -20.03 -6.60 -11.12
C ASP A 93 -19.38 -7.02 -9.79
N MET A 94 -19.92 -6.56 -8.66
CA MET A 94 -19.39 -6.88 -7.33
C MET A 94 -19.50 -8.37 -7.03
N GLU A 95 -20.66 -8.96 -7.27
CA GLU A 95 -20.86 -10.41 -7.09
C GLU A 95 -19.97 -11.21 -8.06
N LYS A 96 -19.93 -10.82 -9.33
CA LYS A 96 -19.07 -11.47 -10.33
C LYS A 96 -17.60 -11.50 -9.89
N TYR A 97 -17.06 -10.39 -9.39
CA TYR A 97 -15.67 -10.36 -8.94
C TYR A 97 -15.45 -11.19 -7.68
N LEU A 98 -16.36 -11.16 -6.71
CA LEU A 98 -16.27 -11.98 -5.52
C LEU A 98 -16.27 -13.49 -5.88
N GLU A 99 -17.18 -13.95 -6.74
CA GLU A 99 -17.21 -15.34 -7.20
C GLU A 99 -15.91 -15.74 -7.91
N THR A 100 -15.42 -14.88 -8.82
CA THR A 100 -14.15 -15.11 -9.52
C THR A 100 -12.98 -15.23 -8.53
N GLN A 101 -12.98 -14.43 -7.45
CA GLN A 101 -11.93 -14.46 -6.43
C GLN A 101 -12.02 -15.72 -5.56
N LEU A 102 -13.21 -16.13 -5.16
CA LEU A 102 -13.44 -17.40 -4.44
C LEU A 102 -12.98 -18.60 -5.27
N GLU A 103 -13.32 -18.63 -6.57
CA GLU A 103 -12.87 -19.67 -7.50
C GLU A 103 -11.34 -19.71 -7.63
N LYS A 104 -10.69 -18.57 -7.85
CA LYS A 104 -9.23 -18.48 -7.94
C LYS A 104 -8.55 -18.90 -6.64
N LEU A 105 -9.06 -18.49 -5.50
CA LEU A 105 -8.55 -18.81 -4.18
C LEU A 105 -8.91 -20.23 -3.72
N GLN A 106 -9.77 -20.93 -4.48
CA GLN A 106 -10.24 -22.30 -4.22
C GLN A 106 -10.76 -22.46 -2.79
N THR A 107 -11.61 -21.52 -2.36
CA THR A 107 -12.17 -21.48 -1.01
C THR A 107 -13.61 -21.00 -1.05
N ASP A 108 -14.43 -21.47 -0.11
CA ASP A 108 -15.84 -21.09 -0.01
C ASP A 108 -16.03 -19.72 0.67
N TYR A 109 -14.99 -19.20 1.33
CA TYR A 109 -15.07 -17.94 2.06
C TYR A 109 -13.72 -17.20 2.11
N ILE A 110 -13.81 -15.87 2.25
CA ILE A 110 -12.69 -14.96 2.48
C ILE A 110 -12.79 -14.42 3.92
N ASP A 111 -11.69 -14.44 4.68
CA ASP A 111 -11.72 -13.99 6.07
C ASP A 111 -11.82 -12.46 6.18
N TYR A 112 -11.07 -11.72 5.33
CA TYR A 112 -11.12 -10.26 5.26
C TYR A 112 -11.29 -9.82 3.80
N TYR A 113 -12.43 -9.23 3.47
CA TYR A 113 -12.71 -8.72 2.14
C TYR A 113 -12.70 -7.20 2.14
N LEU A 114 -11.71 -6.59 1.49
CA LEU A 114 -11.50 -5.16 1.50
C LEU A 114 -12.00 -4.52 0.20
N ILE A 115 -12.58 -3.33 0.26
CA ILE A 115 -12.74 -2.50 -0.94
C ILE A 115 -11.36 -1.94 -1.29
N HIS A 116 -10.86 -2.19 -2.50
CA HIS A 116 -9.49 -1.85 -2.88
C HIS A 116 -9.33 -0.35 -3.17
N SER A 117 -8.32 0.27 -2.54
CA SER A 117 -7.85 1.63 -2.87
C SER A 117 -8.95 2.70 -2.82
N LEU A 118 -9.69 2.76 -1.70
CA LEU A 118 -10.69 3.79 -1.51
C LEU A 118 -10.07 5.18 -1.36
N GLY A 119 -10.75 6.15 -1.95
CA GLY A 119 -10.70 7.55 -1.67
C GLY A 119 -12.12 8.12 -1.74
N LYS A 120 -12.31 9.40 -1.43
CA LYS A 120 -13.63 10.04 -1.36
C LYS A 120 -14.48 9.81 -2.61
N GLY A 121 -13.91 10.06 -3.80
CA GLY A 121 -14.65 9.93 -5.07
C GLY A 121 -15.02 8.50 -5.42
N SER A 122 -14.11 7.53 -5.22
CA SER A 122 -14.39 6.12 -5.48
C SER A 122 -15.41 5.55 -4.50
N PHE A 123 -15.33 5.94 -3.23
CA PHE A 123 -16.29 5.51 -2.21
C PHE A 123 -17.70 6.02 -2.49
N GLN A 124 -17.83 7.30 -2.83
CA GLN A 124 -19.15 7.88 -3.17
C GLN A 124 -19.79 7.13 -4.34
N LYS A 125 -19.03 6.91 -5.43
CA LYS A 125 -19.49 6.12 -6.59
C LYS A 125 -19.96 4.72 -6.19
N LEU A 126 -19.17 4.01 -5.38
CA LEU A 126 -19.51 2.65 -4.97
C LEU A 126 -20.73 2.60 -4.05
N LYS A 127 -20.92 3.60 -3.17
CA LYS A 127 -22.13 3.72 -2.37
C LYS A 127 -23.38 3.88 -3.25
N GLU A 128 -23.31 4.73 -4.29
CA GLU A 128 -24.41 4.89 -5.24
C GLU A 128 -24.74 3.60 -6.02
N LEU A 129 -23.77 2.70 -6.15
CA LEU A 129 -23.93 1.37 -6.73
C LEU A 129 -24.36 0.28 -5.71
N GLY A 130 -24.57 0.63 -4.43
CA GLY A 130 -25.04 -0.31 -3.40
C GLY A 130 -23.95 -1.21 -2.82
N VAL A 131 -22.70 -0.72 -2.69
CA VAL A 131 -21.57 -1.55 -2.22
C VAL A 131 -21.76 -2.06 -0.80
N LEU A 132 -22.35 -1.24 0.10
CA LEU A 132 -22.53 -1.63 1.49
C LEU A 132 -23.57 -2.76 1.62
N GLU A 133 -24.68 -2.65 0.89
CA GLU A 133 -25.71 -3.68 0.81
C GLU A 133 -25.16 -4.98 0.24
N PHE A 134 -24.31 -4.89 -0.81
CA PHE A 134 -23.64 -6.06 -1.39
C PHE A 134 -22.73 -6.76 -0.35
N LEU A 135 -21.93 -6.01 0.39
CA LEU A 135 -21.01 -6.57 1.37
C LEU A 135 -21.74 -7.26 2.52
N GLU A 136 -22.83 -6.67 3.00
CA GLU A 136 -23.70 -7.30 4.02
C GLU A 136 -24.36 -8.58 3.50
N ASP A 137 -24.86 -8.58 2.28
CA ASP A 137 -25.43 -9.77 1.66
C ASP A 137 -24.38 -10.89 1.53
N ALA A 138 -23.16 -10.56 1.05
CA ALA A 138 -22.06 -11.50 0.94
C ALA A 138 -21.63 -12.06 2.32
N LYS A 139 -21.63 -11.22 3.37
CA LYS A 139 -21.35 -11.64 4.75
C LYS A 139 -22.46 -12.55 5.28
N SER A 140 -23.72 -12.21 5.07
CA SER A 140 -24.87 -13.03 5.47
C SER A 140 -24.89 -14.40 4.81
N LYS A 141 -24.42 -14.52 3.57
CA LYS A 141 -24.25 -15.77 2.82
C LYS A 141 -23.00 -16.55 3.22
N GLY A 142 -22.18 -16.04 4.14
CA GLY A 142 -20.94 -16.68 4.59
C GLY A 142 -19.80 -16.67 3.59
N LYS A 143 -19.91 -15.92 2.49
CA LYS A 143 -18.85 -15.79 1.46
C LYS A 143 -17.68 -14.92 1.94
N ILE A 144 -17.95 -13.98 2.84
CA ILE A 144 -16.94 -13.13 3.50
C ILE A 144 -17.25 -13.08 5.00
N LYS A 145 -16.20 -12.99 5.84
CA LYS A 145 -16.38 -12.90 7.30
C LYS A 145 -16.30 -11.47 7.81
N ASN A 146 -15.29 -10.73 7.37
CA ASN A 146 -15.02 -9.38 7.82
C ASN A 146 -14.98 -8.42 6.63
N ILE A 147 -15.58 -7.25 6.79
CA ILE A 147 -15.72 -6.19 5.79
C ILE A 147 -14.74 -5.07 6.10
N GLY A 148 -13.96 -4.64 5.10
CA GLY A 148 -13.03 -3.55 5.29
C GLY A 148 -12.72 -2.79 4.00
N PHE A 149 -11.71 -1.93 4.08
CA PHE A 149 -11.23 -1.16 2.93
C PHE A 149 -9.72 -0.93 3.00
N SER A 150 -9.06 -0.81 1.86
CA SER A 150 -7.73 -0.21 1.75
C SER A 150 -7.84 1.23 1.29
N PHE A 151 -6.96 2.10 1.78
CA PHE A 151 -7.12 3.54 1.66
C PHE A 151 -5.92 4.21 1.00
N HIS A 152 -6.21 5.14 0.05
CA HIS A 152 -5.23 5.98 -0.62
C HIS A 152 -5.82 7.37 -0.94
N ASP A 153 -6.02 8.20 0.07
CA ASP A 153 -6.47 9.58 -0.08
C ASP A 153 -6.01 10.40 1.15
N ASN A 154 -6.48 11.59 1.37
CA ASN A 154 -6.12 12.44 2.50
C ASN A 154 -6.86 12.08 3.80
N ALA A 155 -6.36 12.57 4.94
CA ALA A 155 -6.88 12.26 6.28
C ALA A 155 -8.36 12.63 6.48
N ASN A 156 -8.86 13.71 5.85
CA ASN A 156 -10.26 14.09 5.96
C ASN A 156 -11.17 13.06 5.26
N SER A 157 -10.79 12.64 4.06
CA SER A 157 -11.49 11.57 3.33
C SER A 157 -11.47 10.25 4.10
N PHE A 158 -10.39 9.97 4.83
CA PHE A 158 -10.29 8.78 5.68
C PHE A 158 -11.36 8.77 6.77
N LYS A 159 -11.50 9.87 7.53
CA LYS A 159 -12.50 10.00 8.58
C LYS A 159 -13.92 9.89 8.05
N GLU A 160 -14.21 10.52 6.91
CA GLU A 160 -15.52 10.42 6.26
C GLU A 160 -15.86 8.95 5.90
N ILE A 161 -14.89 8.17 5.44
CA ILE A 161 -15.08 6.75 5.11
C ILE A 161 -15.24 5.91 6.38
N VAL A 162 -14.41 6.13 7.40
CA VAL A 162 -14.50 5.44 8.69
C VAL A 162 -15.87 5.62 9.33
N ASP A 163 -16.41 6.84 9.31
CA ASP A 163 -17.71 7.13 9.93
C ASP A 163 -18.93 6.68 9.10
N ALA A 164 -18.72 6.30 7.85
CA ALA A 164 -19.82 5.97 6.93
C ALA A 164 -20.39 4.56 7.12
N TYR A 165 -19.68 3.67 7.82
CA TYR A 165 -20.08 2.28 8.01
C TYR A 165 -19.36 1.67 9.22
N ASP A 166 -19.92 0.60 9.80
CA ASP A 166 -19.30 -0.14 10.91
C ASP A 166 -18.27 -1.17 10.43
N TRP A 167 -17.14 -0.66 9.92
CA TRP A 167 -16.07 -1.47 9.35
C TRP A 167 -15.44 -2.43 10.37
N ASP A 168 -15.10 -3.65 9.92
CA ASP A 168 -14.35 -4.61 10.72
C ASP A 168 -12.83 -4.33 10.64
N ALA A 169 -12.33 -3.83 9.48
CA ALA A 169 -10.91 -3.56 9.26
C ALA A 169 -10.65 -2.43 8.27
N CYS A 170 -9.48 -1.80 8.40
CA CYS A 170 -8.92 -0.96 7.36
C CYS A 170 -7.44 -1.27 7.12
N LEU A 171 -6.97 -1.02 5.89
CA LEU A 171 -5.58 -1.18 5.47
C LEU A 171 -5.04 0.18 5.02
N ILE A 172 -4.07 0.72 5.76
CA ILE A 172 -3.50 2.05 5.53
C ILE A 172 -1.98 1.98 5.31
N GLN A 173 -1.45 2.92 4.55
CA GLN A 173 -0.01 3.15 4.46
C GLN A 173 0.48 3.81 5.76
N TYR A 174 1.53 3.24 6.37
CA TYR A 174 2.13 3.83 7.56
C TYR A 174 3.57 3.37 7.77
N ASN A 175 4.47 4.32 7.97
CA ASN A 175 5.87 4.11 8.30
C ASN A 175 6.44 5.38 8.97
N TYR A 176 7.65 5.35 9.49
CA TYR A 176 8.22 6.46 10.27
C TYR A 176 8.48 7.75 9.47
N LEU A 177 8.44 7.71 8.12
CA LEU A 177 8.51 8.92 7.29
C LEU A 177 7.12 9.48 6.91
N ASP A 178 6.08 8.65 6.97
CA ASP A 178 4.73 8.99 6.46
C ASP A 178 3.70 9.15 7.60
N GLU A 179 4.08 9.79 8.71
CA GLU A 179 3.20 10.00 9.87
C GLU A 179 2.04 10.96 9.60
N THR A 180 2.19 11.84 8.62
CA THR A 180 1.18 12.84 8.23
C THR A 180 0.63 12.63 6.83
N ASN A 181 1.12 11.61 6.12
CA ASN A 181 0.68 11.28 4.76
C ASN A 181 -0.53 10.35 4.78
N GLN A 182 -1.48 10.56 3.88
CA GLN A 182 -2.74 9.81 3.75
C GLN A 182 -3.54 9.79 5.06
N ALA A 183 -3.80 8.62 5.66
CA ALA A 183 -4.46 8.50 6.95
C ALA A 183 -3.57 9.01 8.10
N GLY A 184 -2.28 8.73 8.02
CA GLY A 184 -1.27 9.12 9.00
C GLY A 184 -1.53 8.60 10.41
N THR A 185 -0.80 9.14 11.38
CA THR A 185 -0.95 8.79 12.80
C THR A 185 -2.35 9.16 13.33
N GLU A 186 -2.92 10.26 12.85
CA GLU A 186 -4.25 10.68 13.27
C GLU A 186 -5.31 9.68 12.80
N GLY A 187 -5.24 9.23 11.55
CA GLY A 187 -6.15 8.23 11.00
C GLY A 187 -5.98 6.86 11.66
N LEU A 188 -4.74 6.43 11.93
CA LEU A 188 -4.44 5.21 12.67
C LEU A 188 -5.17 5.19 14.02
N LYS A 189 -4.97 6.22 14.84
CA LYS A 189 -5.61 6.36 16.16
C LYS A 189 -7.12 6.48 16.06
N TYR A 190 -7.61 7.20 15.05
CA TYR A 190 -9.04 7.38 14.84
C TYR A 190 -9.74 6.05 14.52
N ALA A 191 -9.23 5.27 13.58
CA ALA A 191 -9.79 3.96 13.23
C ALA A 191 -9.76 3.00 14.44
N HIS A 192 -8.62 2.94 15.14
CA HIS A 192 -8.50 2.15 16.36
C HIS A 192 -9.52 2.54 17.43
N SER A 193 -9.76 3.85 17.67
CA SER A 193 -10.74 4.34 18.64
C SER A 193 -12.19 3.95 18.30
N LYS A 194 -12.46 3.56 17.06
CA LYS A 194 -13.75 3.03 16.59
C LYS A 194 -13.82 1.49 16.68
N GLY A 195 -12.80 0.83 17.22
CA GLY A 195 -12.72 -0.64 17.29
C GLY A 195 -12.39 -1.31 15.95
N ILE A 196 -11.96 -0.54 14.94
CA ILE A 196 -11.59 -1.05 13.62
C ILE A 196 -10.18 -1.64 13.69
N ALA A 197 -10.00 -2.87 13.21
CA ALA A 197 -8.67 -3.46 13.07
C ALA A 197 -7.85 -2.69 12.03
N VAL A 198 -6.65 -2.23 12.41
CA VAL A 198 -5.81 -1.46 11.50
C VAL A 198 -4.64 -2.32 11.01
N PHE A 199 -4.68 -2.63 9.72
CA PHE A 199 -3.60 -3.30 9.00
C PHE A 199 -2.71 -2.25 8.33
N ILE A 200 -1.40 -2.51 8.31
CA ILE A 200 -0.43 -1.57 7.76
C ILE A 200 0.17 -2.14 6.47
N MET A 201 0.05 -1.39 5.39
CA MET A 201 0.81 -1.58 4.16
C MET A 201 1.97 -0.58 4.06
N GLU A 202 2.96 -0.89 3.23
CA GLU A 202 4.14 -0.03 3.00
C GLU A 202 4.95 0.30 4.27
N PRO A 203 5.10 -0.62 5.25
CA PRO A 203 5.86 -0.35 6.46
C PRO A 203 7.33 -0.03 6.16
N LEU A 204 7.82 -0.50 5.02
CA LEU A 204 9.18 -0.29 4.51
C LEU A 204 9.21 0.67 3.31
N LYS A 205 8.16 1.47 3.08
CA LYS A 205 8.02 2.40 1.95
C LYS A 205 8.41 1.73 0.62
N GLY A 206 7.78 0.56 0.35
CA GLY A 206 8.09 -0.22 -0.85
C GLY A 206 9.49 -0.83 -0.89
N GLY A 207 10.17 -0.93 0.25
CA GLY A 207 11.55 -1.43 0.40
C GLY A 207 12.60 -0.32 0.45
N LEU A 208 12.22 0.95 0.29
CA LEU A 208 13.15 2.10 0.36
C LEU A 208 13.79 2.24 1.75
N LEU A 209 13.06 1.87 2.81
CA LEU A 209 13.53 1.91 4.19
C LEU A 209 14.25 0.63 4.64
N ALA A 210 14.45 -0.34 3.75
CA ALA A 210 15.05 -1.63 4.09
C ALA A 210 16.31 -1.96 3.27
N GLY A 211 16.55 -1.21 2.20
CA GLY A 211 17.69 -1.39 1.30
C GLY A 211 18.92 -0.61 1.73
N GLU A 212 19.67 -0.13 0.75
CA GLU A 212 20.77 0.80 0.97
C GLU A 212 20.19 2.17 1.37
N VAL A 213 20.27 2.49 2.65
CA VAL A 213 19.89 3.81 3.16
C VAL A 213 21.09 4.77 3.09
N PRO A 214 20.88 6.11 3.08
CA PRO A 214 21.98 7.07 3.05
C PRO A 214 22.98 6.87 4.19
N ASP A 215 24.25 7.11 3.94
CA ASP A 215 25.31 7.00 4.96
C ASP A 215 25.04 7.83 6.21
N ALA A 216 24.44 9.02 6.04
CA ALA A 216 24.05 9.87 7.14
C ALA A 216 23.01 9.20 8.05
N VAL A 217 22.06 8.46 7.48
CA VAL A 217 21.07 7.66 8.21
C VAL A 217 21.74 6.51 8.96
N ASN A 218 22.66 5.77 8.30
CA ASN A 218 23.41 4.70 8.95
C ASN A 218 24.22 5.20 10.16
N LYS A 219 24.86 6.37 10.04
CA LYS A 219 25.60 7.00 11.16
C LYS A 219 24.70 7.32 12.34
N ILE A 220 23.44 7.64 12.13
CA ILE A 220 22.48 7.87 13.22
C ILE A 220 22.08 6.55 13.87
N TRP A 221 21.71 5.53 13.08
CA TRP A 221 21.42 4.21 13.61
C TRP A 221 22.59 3.60 14.37
N ASP A 222 23.82 3.90 13.96
CA ASP A 222 25.03 3.45 14.64
C ASP A 222 25.27 4.06 16.04
N LYS A 223 24.56 5.14 16.40
CA LYS A 223 24.58 5.67 17.77
C LYS A 223 23.85 4.74 18.76
N SER A 224 22.97 3.87 18.26
CA SER A 224 22.27 2.90 19.11
C SER A 224 23.25 1.84 19.65
N PRO A 225 23.18 1.46 20.93
CA PRO A 225 23.91 0.34 21.47
C PRO A 225 23.46 -1.01 20.89
N VAL A 226 22.20 -1.07 20.44
CA VAL A 226 21.63 -2.27 19.78
C VAL A 226 21.72 -2.09 18.28
N LYS A 227 22.47 -2.98 17.63
CA LYS A 227 22.61 -2.97 16.17
C LYS A 227 21.42 -3.65 15.52
N ARG A 228 20.76 -2.94 14.61
CA ARG A 228 19.62 -3.39 13.85
C ARG A 228 19.79 -3.05 12.37
N SER A 229 19.21 -3.84 11.50
CA SER A 229 19.11 -3.50 10.08
C SER A 229 18.14 -2.32 9.87
N PRO A 230 18.20 -1.63 8.73
CA PRO A 230 17.17 -0.63 8.37
C PRO A 230 15.74 -1.21 8.38
N ALA A 231 15.57 -2.47 7.94
CA ALA A 231 14.28 -3.15 7.96
C ALA A 231 13.78 -3.39 9.39
N ASP A 232 14.66 -3.83 10.31
CA ASP A 232 14.33 -4.01 11.73
C ASP A 232 13.88 -2.67 12.36
N TRP A 233 14.65 -1.59 12.17
CA TRP A 233 14.24 -0.26 12.62
C TRP A 233 12.85 0.10 12.12
N ALA A 234 12.58 -0.02 10.82
CA ALA A 234 11.31 0.40 10.24
C ALA A 234 10.13 -0.45 10.73
N LEU A 235 10.28 -1.77 10.81
CA LEU A 235 9.22 -2.65 11.30
C LEU A 235 8.95 -2.45 12.79
N ARG A 236 10.00 -2.29 13.62
CA ARG A 236 9.84 -2.03 15.07
C ARG A 236 9.08 -0.74 15.33
N TRP A 237 9.36 0.30 14.55
CA TRP A 237 8.64 1.55 14.72
C TRP A 237 7.14 1.38 14.50
N VAL A 238 6.74 0.69 13.45
CA VAL A 238 5.31 0.44 13.17
C VAL A 238 4.71 -0.48 14.24
N LEU A 239 5.40 -1.56 14.59
CA LEU A 239 4.94 -2.54 15.59
C LEU A 239 4.86 -1.97 17.00
N ASN A 240 5.61 -0.89 17.28
CA ASN A 240 5.56 -0.19 18.57
C ASN A 240 4.23 0.50 18.87
N HIS A 241 3.41 0.74 17.84
CA HIS A 241 2.09 1.37 17.99
C HIS A 241 1.06 0.32 18.45
N PRO A 242 0.41 0.50 19.60
CA PRO A 242 -0.60 -0.42 20.10
C PRO A 242 -1.85 -0.46 19.20
N GLU A 243 -2.10 0.60 18.44
CA GLU A 243 -3.22 0.72 17.51
C GLU A 243 -3.05 -0.13 16.24
N VAL A 244 -1.84 -0.59 15.94
CA VAL A 244 -1.58 -1.43 14.76
C VAL A 244 -1.95 -2.88 15.07
N THR A 245 -2.84 -3.46 14.28
CA THR A 245 -3.22 -4.88 14.42
C THR A 245 -2.23 -5.80 13.73
N CYS A 246 -1.85 -5.49 12.48
CA CYS A 246 -0.94 -6.33 11.70
C CYS A 246 -0.14 -5.49 10.71
N VAL A 247 1.15 -5.79 10.61
CA VAL A 247 2.05 -5.19 9.63
C VAL A 247 2.21 -6.15 8.45
N ILE A 248 1.75 -5.75 7.27
CA ILE A 248 1.81 -6.57 6.06
C ILE A 248 3.12 -6.29 5.33
N SER A 249 4.00 -7.28 5.28
CA SER A 249 5.28 -7.19 4.60
C SER A 249 5.34 -8.11 3.38
N GLY A 250 5.81 -7.56 2.25
CA GLY A 250 6.16 -8.34 1.07
C GLY A 250 7.59 -8.86 1.20
N MET A 251 7.76 -10.17 1.26
CA MET A 251 9.03 -10.84 1.49
C MET A 251 9.33 -11.78 0.32
N GLY A 252 10.35 -11.46 -0.47
CA GLY A 252 10.74 -12.22 -1.66
C GLY A 252 11.89 -13.20 -1.44
N GLU A 253 12.59 -13.12 -0.29
CA GLU A 253 13.76 -13.90 0.05
C GLU A 253 13.63 -14.53 1.45
N GLU A 254 14.25 -15.69 1.65
CA GLU A 254 14.14 -16.43 2.92
C GLU A 254 14.71 -15.64 4.12
N TRP A 255 15.81 -14.93 3.91
CA TRP A 255 16.40 -14.11 4.96
C TRP A 255 15.48 -12.98 5.41
N GLN A 256 14.71 -12.39 4.48
CA GLN A 256 13.70 -11.34 4.81
C GLN A 256 12.58 -11.93 5.69
N VAL A 257 12.10 -13.14 5.36
CA VAL A 257 11.07 -13.80 6.17
C VAL A 257 11.60 -14.07 7.57
N LYS A 258 12.81 -14.61 7.69
CA LYS A 258 13.45 -14.90 8.99
C LYS A 258 13.65 -13.64 9.84
N GLU A 259 14.15 -12.58 9.24
CA GLU A 259 14.38 -11.31 9.93
C GLU A 259 13.06 -10.69 10.40
N ASN A 260 12.07 -10.58 9.52
CA ASN A 260 10.78 -9.96 9.85
C ASN A 260 10.01 -10.77 10.91
N LEU A 261 10.08 -12.11 10.85
CA LEU A 261 9.54 -12.99 11.89
C LEU A 261 10.17 -12.71 13.26
N LYS A 262 11.50 -12.61 13.31
CA LYS A 262 12.24 -12.29 14.54
C LYS A 262 11.82 -10.92 15.10
N VAL A 263 11.80 -9.91 14.24
CA VAL A 263 11.39 -8.55 14.64
C VAL A 263 9.97 -8.54 15.20
N ALA A 264 9.04 -9.21 14.53
CA ALA A 264 7.63 -9.24 14.95
C ALA A 264 7.41 -10.08 16.22
N ASP A 265 8.27 -11.07 16.48
CA ASP A 265 8.23 -11.87 17.70
C ASP A 265 8.76 -11.11 18.92
N GLU A 266 9.82 -10.32 18.72
CA GLU A 266 10.49 -9.57 19.79
C GLU A 266 9.85 -8.22 20.12
N THR A 267 9.06 -7.64 19.21
CA THR A 267 8.57 -6.26 19.35
C THR A 267 7.18 -6.19 19.97
N LEU A 268 7.10 -5.77 21.22
CA LEU A 268 5.84 -5.42 21.87
C LEU A 268 5.49 -3.94 21.64
N PRO A 269 4.21 -3.56 21.70
CA PRO A 269 3.82 -2.15 21.68
C PRO A 269 4.46 -1.35 22.84
N ASN A 270 4.78 -0.10 22.57
CA ASN A 270 5.34 0.85 23.55
C ASN A 270 6.68 0.39 24.18
N THR A 271 7.49 -0.38 23.45
CA THR A 271 8.79 -0.88 23.94
C THR A 271 10.01 -0.12 23.41
N LEU A 272 9.83 0.75 22.41
CA LEU A 272 10.90 1.65 21.97
C LEU A 272 11.23 2.65 23.08
N THR A 273 12.53 2.74 23.41
CA THR A 273 13.00 3.69 24.41
C THR A 273 12.97 5.14 23.89
N GLU A 274 12.96 6.13 24.80
CA GLU A 274 13.05 7.54 24.43
C GLU A 274 14.27 7.86 23.56
N ASN A 275 15.42 7.22 23.86
CA ASN A 275 16.63 7.37 23.06
C ASN A 275 16.46 6.82 21.65
N GLU A 276 15.80 5.67 21.48
CA GLU A 276 15.50 5.12 20.14
C GLU A 276 14.53 6.02 19.39
N LEU A 277 13.46 6.49 20.04
CA LEU A 277 12.50 7.43 19.43
C LEU A 277 13.20 8.74 18.98
N LYS A 278 14.19 9.22 19.74
CA LYS A 278 15.00 10.36 19.33
C LYS A 278 15.79 10.09 18.05
N LEU A 279 16.36 8.87 17.90
CA LEU A 279 17.09 8.51 16.68
C LEU A 279 16.17 8.52 15.45
N TYR A 280 14.91 8.10 15.57
CA TYR A 280 13.95 8.25 14.47
C TYR A 280 13.73 9.72 14.09
N GLY A 281 13.68 10.63 15.08
CA GLY A 281 13.60 12.08 14.84
C GLY A 281 14.80 12.57 14.01
N GLU A 282 16.01 12.24 14.45
CA GLU A 282 17.26 12.61 13.75
C GLU A 282 17.31 12.02 12.31
N VAL A 283 16.82 10.80 12.12
CA VAL A 283 16.75 10.16 10.79
C VAL A 283 15.74 10.86 9.89
N LYS A 284 14.58 11.26 10.43
CA LYS A 284 13.59 12.04 9.65
C LYS A 284 14.18 13.35 9.17
N GLU A 285 14.89 14.10 10.06
CA GLU A 285 15.57 15.35 9.68
C GLU A 285 16.53 15.11 8.50
N VAL A 286 17.33 14.03 8.51
CA VAL A 286 18.21 13.71 7.37
C VAL A 286 17.43 13.47 6.07
N TYR A 287 16.31 12.75 6.13
CA TYR A 287 15.50 12.52 4.94
C TYR A 287 14.79 13.80 4.47
N GLU A 288 14.38 14.68 5.40
CA GLU A 288 13.82 16.00 5.09
C GLU A 288 14.86 16.89 4.40
N ASP A 289 16.10 16.92 4.91
CA ASP A 289 17.22 17.65 4.29
C ASP A 289 17.60 17.15 2.88
N LEU A 290 17.31 15.89 2.58
CA LEU A 290 17.52 15.29 1.26
C LEU A 290 16.37 15.57 0.28
N MET A 291 15.26 16.15 0.74
CA MET A 291 14.17 16.53 -0.15
C MET A 291 14.52 17.79 -0.94
N GLU A 292 14.31 17.73 -2.24
CA GLU A 292 14.46 18.89 -3.14
C GLU A 292 13.27 19.84 -3.12
N ILE A 293 12.12 19.33 -2.70
CA ILE A 293 10.86 20.09 -2.64
C ILE A 293 10.14 19.78 -1.34
N ASP A 294 9.95 20.80 -0.50
CA ASP A 294 9.33 20.69 0.84
C ASP A 294 7.81 20.44 0.77
N CYS A 295 7.41 19.46 -0.01
CA CYS A 295 6.00 19.11 -0.20
C CYS A 295 5.56 18.07 0.83
N THR A 296 4.58 18.45 1.66
CA THR A 296 4.01 17.55 2.69
C THR A 296 2.88 16.64 2.17
N GLY A 297 2.57 16.66 0.86
CA GLY A 297 1.50 15.82 0.28
C GLY A 297 0.08 16.21 0.68
N CYS A 298 -0.14 17.35 1.32
CA CYS A 298 -1.44 17.75 1.90
C CYS A 298 -2.62 17.88 0.90
N GLY A 299 -2.36 17.94 -0.40
CA GLY A 299 -3.37 17.92 -1.44
C GLY A 299 -4.17 19.22 -1.67
N TYR A 300 -3.93 20.32 -0.93
CA TYR A 300 -4.69 21.56 -1.13
C TYR A 300 -4.53 22.18 -2.52
N CYS A 301 -3.48 21.81 -3.26
CA CYS A 301 -3.26 22.24 -4.65
C CYS A 301 -4.09 21.45 -5.67
N ILE A 302 -4.87 20.46 -5.25
CA ILE A 302 -5.75 19.63 -6.07
C ILE A 302 -7.21 20.09 -5.86
N PRO A 303 -8.04 20.13 -6.94
CA PRO A 303 -7.75 19.71 -8.31
C PRO A 303 -6.95 20.75 -9.11
N CYS A 304 -5.94 20.31 -9.82
CA CYS A 304 -5.26 21.16 -10.80
C CYS A 304 -6.13 21.32 -12.06
N PRO A 305 -6.35 22.56 -12.59
CA PRO A 305 -7.16 22.78 -13.80
C PRO A 305 -6.62 22.06 -15.05
N ARG A 306 -5.34 21.66 -15.04
CA ARG A 306 -4.70 20.92 -16.12
C ARG A 306 -4.50 19.44 -15.81
N GLY A 307 -5.09 18.95 -14.71
CA GLY A 307 -5.04 17.55 -14.31
C GLY A 307 -3.69 17.08 -13.75
N VAL A 308 -2.77 17.98 -13.41
CA VAL A 308 -1.48 17.57 -12.82
C VAL A 308 -1.70 17.02 -11.42
N ASN A 309 -1.20 15.82 -11.13
CA ASN A 309 -1.12 15.30 -9.77
C ASN A 309 0.15 15.84 -9.09
N ILE A 310 0.05 17.07 -8.59
CA ILE A 310 1.17 17.83 -8.04
C ILE A 310 1.87 17.10 -6.89
N PRO A 311 1.15 16.58 -5.86
CA PRO A 311 1.78 15.88 -4.76
C PRO A 311 2.60 14.67 -5.21
N THR A 312 2.05 13.81 -6.07
CA THR A 312 2.77 12.64 -6.57
C THR A 312 3.94 12.99 -7.48
N CYS A 313 3.85 14.09 -8.26
CA CYS A 313 5.00 14.60 -9.01
C CYS A 313 6.18 14.93 -8.09
N PHE A 314 5.91 15.61 -6.99
CA PHE A 314 6.93 16.03 -6.02
C PHE A 314 7.44 14.87 -5.17
N GLU A 315 6.57 13.97 -4.76
CA GLU A 315 6.94 12.75 -4.02
C GLU A 315 7.95 11.91 -4.81
N LEU A 316 7.62 11.57 -6.06
CA LEU A 316 8.51 10.75 -6.89
C LEU A 316 9.82 11.47 -7.28
N TYR A 317 9.78 12.79 -7.40
CA TYR A 317 10.98 13.60 -7.58
C TYR A 317 11.87 13.57 -6.34
N ASN A 318 11.31 13.78 -5.16
CA ASN A 318 12.04 13.68 -3.90
C ASN A 318 12.62 12.29 -3.67
N HIS A 319 11.91 11.20 -4.01
CA HIS A 319 12.42 9.84 -3.89
C HIS A 319 13.75 9.62 -4.63
N LYS A 320 13.96 10.30 -5.77
CA LYS A 320 15.21 10.24 -6.52
C LYS A 320 16.40 10.68 -5.66
N TYR A 321 16.24 11.71 -4.84
CA TYR A 321 17.30 12.29 -4.02
C TYR A 321 17.39 11.64 -2.63
N MET A 322 16.27 11.46 -1.98
CA MET A 322 16.21 10.86 -0.65
C MET A 322 16.77 9.44 -0.60
N PHE A 323 16.60 8.66 -1.67
CA PHE A 323 16.97 7.24 -1.70
C PHE A 323 18.01 6.92 -2.77
N ASN A 324 18.51 7.91 -3.50
CA ASN A 324 19.43 7.72 -4.64
C ASN A 324 18.93 6.70 -5.70
N GLU A 325 17.61 6.58 -5.85
CA GLU A 325 16.96 5.60 -6.74
C GLU A 325 16.34 6.25 -7.98
N GLY A 326 17.11 7.06 -8.71
CA GLY A 326 16.61 7.83 -9.85
C GLY A 326 15.95 6.98 -10.96
N THR A 327 16.46 5.77 -11.23
CA THR A 327 15.87 4.85 -12.21
C THR A 327 14.50 4.37 -11.80
N ARG A 328 14.34 3.97 -10.54
CA ARG A 328 13.06 3.50 -9.98
C ARG A 328 12.05 4.63 -9.92
N ALA A 329 12.45 5.79 -9.41
CA ALA A 329 11.60 6.97 -9.37
C ALA A 329 11.10 7.36 -10.78
N SER A 330 11.96 7.35 -11.78
CA SER A 330 11.59 7.63 -13.18
C SER A 330 10.63 6.59 -13.75
N PHE A 331 10.82 5.32 -13.43
CA PHE A 331 9.91 4.23 -13.86
C PHE A 331 8.52 4.40 -13.23
N LEU A 332 8.44 4.64 -11.92
CA LEU A 332 7.19 4.89 -11.21
C LEU A 332 6.49 6.15 -11.74
N TYR A 333 7.25 7.23 -11.98
CA TYR A 333 6.75 8.47 -12.55
C TYR A 333 6.09 8.23 -13.91
N LEU A 334 6.78 7.53 -14.80
CA LEU A 334 6.27 7.18 -16.12
C LEU A 334 5.00 6.30 -16.03
N GLY A 335 5.01 5.31 -15.15
CA GLY A 335 3.89 4.37 -14.98
C GLY A 335 2.63 5.03 -14.41
N GLN A 336 2.77 5.71 -13.28
CA GLN A 336 1.66 6.30 -12.55
C GLN A 336 1.16 7.60 -13.21
N LEU A 337 2.07 8.55 -13.45
CA LEU A 337 1.71 9.89 -13.94
C LEU A 337 1.58 9.96 -15.45
N GLY A 338 2.15 9.00 -16.16
CA GLY A 338 1.96 8.85 -17.61
C GLY A 338 0.65 8.17 -18.00
N GLY A 339 -0.15 7.68 -17.04
CA GLY A 339 -1.39 6.97 -17.32
C GLY A 339 -1.20 5.58 -17.94
N ILE A 340 -0.01 4.97 -17.84
CA ILE A 340 0.27 3.61 -18.34
C ILE A 340 -0.42 2.55 -17.46
N MET A 341 -0.44 2.80 -16.15
CA MET A 341 -1.08 1.91 -15.16
C MET A 341 -2.60 2.12 -15.03
N GLY A 342 -3.18 2.93 -15.90
CA GLY A 342 -4.60 3.31 -15.90
C GLY A 342 -4.80 4.79 -15.56
N GLY A 343 -5.98 5.32 -15.88
CA GLY A 343 -6.30 6.73 -15.72
C GLY A 343 -5.75 7.63 -16.86
N GLY A 344 -5.79 8.93 -16.63
CA GLY A 344 -5.26 9.94 -17.57
C GLY A 344 -3.80 10.29 -17.31
N GLU A 345 -3.22 11.09 -18.20
CA GLU A 345 -1.92 11.72 -17.95
C GLU A 345 -2.06 12.81 -16.88
N THR A 346 -1.19 12.76 -15.86
CA THR A 346 -1.22 13.69 -14.72
C THR A 346 0.16 14.21 -14.34
N HIS A 347 1.12 14.10 -15.28
CA HIS A 347 2.53 14.43 -15.08
C HIS A 347 2.81 15.94 -15.10
N ALA A 348 4.00 16.35 -14.63
CA ALA A 348 4.38 17.74 -14.42
C ALA A 348 4.38 18.59 -15.70
N GLY A 349 4.75 17.99 -16.85
CA GLY A 349 4.77 18.67 -18.15
C GLY A 349 3.42 19.18 -18.67
N LEU A 350 2.30 18.80 -18.03
CA LEU A 350 0.98 19.35 -18.32
C LEU A 350 0.76 20.74 -17.69
N CYS A 351 1.65 21.18 -16.80
CA CYS A 351 1.52 22.47 -16.10
C CYS A 351 1.64 23.64 -17.09
N THR A 352 0.66 24.56 -17.02
CA THR A 352 0.65 25.79 -17.85
C THR A 352 1.07 27.04 -17.06
N GLY A 353 1.54 26.90 -15.82
CA GLY A 353 1.98 28.04 -15.02
C GLY A 353 0.87 28.97 -14.52
N CYS A 354 -0.38 28.51 -14.41
CA CYS A 354 -1.53 29.36 -14.06
C CYS A 354 -1.52 29.91 -12.61
N GLY A 355 -0.66 29.40 -11.73
CA GLY A 355 -0.44 29.87 -10.36
C GLY A 355 -1.56 29.61 -9.34
N LYS A 356 -2.67 28.93 -9.69
CA LYS A 356 -3.79 28.68 -8.74
C LYS A 356 -3.35 27.84 -7.54
N CYS A 357 -2.47 26.87 -7.75
CA CYS A 357 -1.94 25.98 -6.72
C CYS A 357 -1.04 26.70 -5.71
N VAL A 358 -0.32 27.77 -6.11
CA VAL A 358 0.57 28.54 -5.21
C VAL A 358 -0.20 29.19 -4.08
N LYS A 359 -1.38 29.76 -4.38
CA LYS A 359 -2.23 30.40 -3.38
C LYS A 359 -2.80 29.42 -2.36
N ALA A 360 -2.96 28.15 -2.77
CA ALA A 360 -3.52 27.10 -1.92
C ALA A 360 -2.45 26.36 -1.11
N CYS A 361 -1.16 26.55 -1.44
CA CYS A 361 -0.07 25.82 -0.80
C CYS A 361 0.28 26.40 0.58
N PRO A 362 0.09 25.67 1.69
CA PRO A 362 0.47 26.15 3.03
C PRO A 362 1.99 26.28 3.19
N GLN A 363 2.77 25.49 2.42
CA GLN A 363 4.25 25.55 2.43
C GLN A 363 4.82 26.67 1.54
N LYS A 364 3.97 27.45 0.88
CA LYS A 364 4.35 28.57 0.00
C LYS A 364 5.31 28.17 -1.14
N ILE A 365 5.25 26.93 -1.59
CA ILE A 365 6.06 26.41 -2.70
C ILE A 365 5.66 27.13 -3.99
N ASP A 366 6.65 27.61 -4.78
CA ASP A 366 6.40 28.00 -6.18
C ASP A 366 6.18 26.73 -7.04
N ILE A 367 4.97 26.18 -6.91
CA ILE A 367 4.60 24.92 -7.56
C ILE A 367 4.85 24.93 -9.08
N PRO A 368 4.49 25.96 -9.86
CA PRO A 368 4.79 26.00 -11.29
C PRO A 368 6.28 25.94 -11.62
N GLU A 369 7.14 26.59 -10.83
CA GLU A 369 8.59 26.54 -11.01
C GLU A 369 9.12 25.14 -10.72
N ARG A 370 8.75 24.58 -9.56
CA ARG A 370 9.17 23.23 -9.18
C ARG A 370 8.65 22.16 -10.13
N LEU A 371 7.44 22.29 -10.69
CA LEU A 371 6.95 21.38 -11.73
C LEU A 371 7.77 21.47 -13.02
N ARG A 372 8.35 22.64 -13.35
CA ARG A 372 9.30 22.75 -14.49
C ARG A 372 10.59 21.96 -14.22
N ASP A 373 11.12 22.02 -12.99
CA ASP A 373 12.31 21.25 -12.58
C ASP A 373 12.00 19.74 -12.68
N VAL A 374 10.89 19.30 -12.09
CA VAL A 374 10.43 17.92 -12.20
C VAL A 374 10.29 17.47 -13.66
N SER A 375 9.60 18.25 -14.50
CA SER A 375 9.43 17.91 -15.92
C SER A 375 10.77 17.84 -16.67
N LYS A 376 11.68 18.76 -16.40
CA LYS A 376 12.99 18.76 -17.02
C LYS A 376 13.79 17.50 -16.73
N GLU A 377 13.75 17.02 -15.47
CA GLU A 377 14.54 15.86 -15.05
C GLU A 377 13.83 14.52 -15.24
N MET A 378 12.55 14.43 -14.93
CA MET A 378 11.81 13.17 -14.97
C MET A 378 11.23 12.86 -16.35
N GLU A 379 10.99 13.87 -17.17
CA GLU A 379 10.35 13.69 -18.46
C GLU A 379 11.32 13.75 -19.66
N GLY A 380 12.47 14.35 -19.57
CA GLY A 380 13.57 14.32 -20.56
C GLY A 380 13.18 14.13 -22.04
N ARG A 381 14.13 14.18 -22.97
CA ARG A 381 13.87 14.12 -24.44
C ARG A 381 13.13 12.87 -24.94
N GLY A 382 13.12 11.77 -24.18
CA GLY A 382 12.49 10.49 -24.57
C GLY A 382 11.14 10.21 -23.93
N PHE A 383 10.64 11.06 -23.04
CA PHE A 383 9.46 10.77 -22.22
C PHE A 383 8.21 10.47 -23.06
N LYS A 384 7.86 11.33 -24.00
CA LYS A 384 6.69 11.12 -24.88
C LYS A 384 6.77 9.82 -25.68
N TYR A 385 7.97 9.45 -26.12
CA TYR A 385 8.19 8.19 -26.84
C TYR A 385 8.01 6.98 -25.91
N LYS A 386 8.61 7.03 -24.72
CA LYS A 386 8.42 5.99 -23.67
C LYS A 386 6.95 5.85 -23.27
N LEU A 387 6.22 6.97 -23.15
CA LEU A 387 4.79 7.00 -22.91
C LEU A 387 4.02 6.29 -24.01
N LYS A 388 4.30 6.61 -25.27
CA LYS A 388 3.62 5.99 -26.42
C LYS A 388 3.86 4.49 -26.48
N ILE A 389 5.09 4.04 -26.25
CA ILE A 389 5.43 2.61 -26.20
C ILE A 389 4.78 1.96 -24.98
N GLY A 390 4.90 2.57 -23.79
CA GLY A 390 4.30 2.06 -22.58
C GLY A 390 2.79 1.85 -22.72
N LYS A 391 2.07 2.84 -23.25
CA LYS A 391 0.64 2.71 -23.53
C LYS A 391 0.33 1.66 -24.59
N ALA A 392 1.13 1.57 -25.66
CA ALA A 392 0.93 0.57 -26.72
C ALA A 392 1.16 -0.87 -26.24
N VAL A 393 2.07 -1.08 -25.31
CA VAL A 393 2.41 -2.40 -24.76
C VAL A 393 1.48 -2.79 -23.60
N PHE A 394 1.22 -1.88 -22.66
CA PHE A 394 0.47 -2.17 -21.45
C PHE A 394 -1.05 -1.98 -21.60
N ALA A 395 -1.51 -1.04 -22.43
CA ALA A 395 -2.95 -0.85 -22.65
C ALA A 395 -3.63 -2.08 -23.29
N PRO A 396 -3.03 -2.75 -24.28
CA PRO A 396 -3.59 -4.02 -24.79
C PRO A 396 -3.57 -5.13 -23.75
N ILE A 397 -2.51 -5.22 -22.93
CA ILE A 397 -2.41 -6.22 -21.86
C ILE A 397 -3.52 -5.98 -20.82
N MET A 398 -3.72 -4.73 -20.40
CA MET A 398 -4.82 -4.35 -19.50
C MET A 398 -6.18 -4.56 -20.15
N SER A 399 -6.34 -4.21 -21.42
CA SER A 399 -7.58 -4.42 -22.19
C SER A 399 -7.87 -5.92 -22.43
N ALA A 400 -6.83 -6.71 -22.76
CA ALA A 400 -6.97 -8.17 -22.89
C ALA A 400 -7.28 -8.81 -21.53
N PHE A 401 -6.70 -8.30 -20.45
CA PHE A 401 -7.00 -8.74 -19.10
C PHE A 401 -8.46 -8.42 -18.71
N ILE A 402 -8.93 -7.22 -19.04
CA ILE A 402 -10.34 -6.83 -18.87
C ILE A 402 -11.27 -7.66 -19.77
N SER A 403 -10.89 -7.93 -21.02
CA SER A 403 -11.66 -8.75 -21.97
C SER A 403 -11.68 -10.23 -21.61
N LEU A 404 -10.58 -10.77 -21.08
CA LEU A 404 -10.53 -12.16 -20.58
C LEU A 404 -11.36 -12.31 -19.29
N SER A 405 -11.33 -11.34 -18.40
CA SER A 405 -12.16 -11.33 -17.18
C SER A 405 -13.65 -11.10 -17.46
N SER A 406 -14.02 -10.67 -18.66
CA SER A 406 -15.43 -10.51 -19.08
C SER A 406 -16.01 -11.71 -19.81
N LYS A 407 -15.19 -12.75 -20.08
CA LYS A 407 -15.61 -13.97 -20.81
C LYS A 407 -15.76 -15.21 -19.93
N PHE A 408 -15.49 -15.07 -18.61
CA PHE A 408 -15.73 -16.11 -17.62
C PHE A 408 -16.72 -15.66 -16.57
#